data_3c2958e55b3da05c4f1774c15001bc3f
#
_entry.id   3c2958e55b3da05c4f1774c15001bc3f
#
_cell.length_a   1.000
_cell.length_b   1.000
_cell.length_c   1.000
_cell.angle_alpha   90.00
_cell.angle_beta   90.00
_cell.angle_gamma   90.00
#
_symmetry.space_group_name_H-M   'P 1'
#
loop_
_entity.id
_entity.type
_entity.pdbx_description
1 polymer ?
#
loop_
_entity_poly.entity_id
_entity_poly.type
_entity_poly.pdbx_seq_one_letter_code
_entity_poly.pdbx_strand_id
1 'polypeptide(L)'
;DMLWLSSWTRDNMCKINMTNIIAILISAILVGFLNSAGAAEQTISSEPNYFEELKYRHSLVPKDDIWWTITGDQMAWMHKNVHQLFPTVNVYRAGPVKNLNFAPNPDIHQFVIETEDGDMSFASFLESDLTTTLGMLILHKGTIVFESYPRMNAFEKPIYWSVAKVMPALLIRLLEERGLVDVEKKIDFYLPELATSDFAGIKVRNILDMSTGLDCQDEYQDRQSCYYQYSMAIGDGYREPNAPDN
;
A
#
# COMPACT_ATOMS: atom_id res chain seq x y z
N ASP A 1 -7.79 -27.99 20.12
CA ASP A 1 -7.13 -27.99 21.44
C ASP A 1 -6.53 -26.61 21.70
N MET A 2 -7.31 -25.85 22.43
CA MET A 2 -7.17 -24.44 22.74
C MET A 2 -6.83 -24.35 24.24
N LEU A 3 -5.59 -24.65 24.62
CA LEU A 3 -5.15 -24.68 26.03
C LEU A 3 -3.64 -24.44 26.16
N TRP A 4 -3.16 -23.21 25.75
CA TRP A 4 -1.80 -22.76 26.13
C TRP A 4 -1.67 -21.23 26.21
N LEU A 5 -2.67 -20.52 26.74
CA LEU A 5 -2.61 -19.06 26.94
C LEU A 5 -3.13 -18.61 28.32
N SER A 6 -3.08 -19.46 29.35
CA SER A 6 -3.66 -19.10 30.66
C SER A 6 -2.67 -19.00 31.81
N SER A 7 -1.38 -18.71 31.61
CA SER A 7 -0.44 -18.52 32.72
C SER A 7 0.55 -17.34 32.57
N TRP A 8 0.14 -16.26 31.90
CA TRP A 8 0.88 -15.00 32.04
C TRP A 8 0.14 -14.10 33.02
N THR A 9 0.55 -14.20 34.28
CA THR A 9 0.05 -13.34 35.36
C THR A 9 0.53 -11.91 35.16
N ARG A 10 -0.33 -10.95 35.56
CA ARG A 10 -0.19 -9.49 35.45
C ARG A 10 1.06 -8.89 36.10
N ASP A 11 1.87 -9.65 36.81
CA ASP A 11 2.93 -9.12 37.67
C ASP A 11 4.31 -8.96 37.03
N ASN A 12 4.47 -9.34 35.75
CA ASN A 12 5.72 -9.17 35.01
C ASN A 12 5.66 -8.10 33.91
N MET A 13 4.73 -7.15 33.98
CA MET A 13 4.77 -5.97 33.12
C MET A 13 5.86 -5.01 33.63
N CYS A 14 7.09 -5.30 33.25
CA CYS A 14 8.16 -4.31 33.26
C CYS A 14 7.64 -3.02 32.62
N LYS A 15 7.76 -1.89 33.31
CA LYS A 15 7.42 -0.57 32.81
C LYS A 15 8.28 -0.27 31.58
N ILE A 16 7.87 -0.74 30.45
CA ILE A 16 8.48 -0.38 29.15
C ILE A 16 7.95 1.00 28.82
N ASN A 17 8.84 1.98 28.88
CA ASN A 17 8.53 3.37 28.53
C ASN A 17 8.06 3.41 27.07
N MET A 18 6.88 4.02 26.81
CA MET A 18 6.22 4.04 25.49
C MET A 18 7.11 4.65 24.38
N THR A 19 8.01 5.55 24.74
CA THR A 19 9.04 6.10 23.82
C THR A 19 9.93 4.99 23.24
N ASN A 20 10.12 3.89 23.99
CA ASN A 20 10.93 2.76 23.53
C ASN A 20 10.14 1.80 22.61
N ILE A 21 8.81 1.79 22.65
CA ILE A 21 8.02 0.88 21.78
C ILE A 21 7.87 1.46 20.37
N ILE A 22 7.68 2.75 20.25
CA ILE A 22 7.65 3.44 18.95
C ILE A 22 9.04 3.45 18.32
N ALA A 23 10.08 3.68 19.12
CA ALA A 23 11.47 3.50 18.70
C ALA A 23 11.78 2.04 18.33
N ILE A 24 11.18 1.05 18.98
CA ILE A 24 11.32 -0.37 18.67
C ILE A 24 10.58 -0.75 17.38
N LEU A 25 9.42 -0.16 17.07
CA LEU A 25 8.70 -0.38 15.82
C LEU A 25 9.42 0.31 14.63
N ILE A 26 9.92 1.49 14.83
CA ILE A 26 10.77 2.18 13.83
C ILE A 26 12.16 1.54 13.77
N SER A 27 12.75 1.13 14.91
CA SER A 27 14.02 0.40 14.96
C SER A 27 13.90 -1.06 14.55
N ALA A 28 12.75 -1.74 14.71
CA ALA A 28 12.57 -3.10 14.17
C ALA A 28 12.48 -3.08 12.63
N ILE A 29 12.04 -1.98 12.05
CA ILE A 29 12.19 -1.75 10.60
C ILE A 29 13.67 -1.42 10.25
N LEU A 30 14.41 -0.73 11.13
CA LEU A 30 15.84 -0.43 10.93
C LEU A 30 16.81 -1.50 11.47
N VAL A 31 16.51 -2.19 12.58
CA VAL A 31 17.39 -3.19 13.23
C VAL A 31 17.28 -4.57 12.59
N GLY A 32 16.25 -4.84 11.77
CA GLY A 32 16.30 -5.96 10.81
C GLY A 32 17.50 -5.87 9.86
N PHE A 33 18.13 -4.70 9.73
CA PHE A 33 19.32 -4.47 8.91
C PHE A 33 20.66 -4.63 9.66
N LEU A 34 20.69 -4.74 10.98
CA LEU A 34 21.95 -4.73 11.73
C LEU A 34 22.38 -6.05 12.34
N ASN A 35 21.59 -7.12 12.27
CA ASN A 35 21.93 -8.42 12.87
C ASN A 35 22.12 -9.58 11.88
N SER A 36 22.47 -9.30 10.62
CA SER A 36 23.06 -10.30 9.73
C SER A 36 24.56 -10.04 9.52
N ALA A 37 25.29 -9.85 10.61
CA ALA A 37 26.73 -9.88 10.58
C ALA A 37 27.21 -11.33 10.38
N GLY A 38 27.41 -11.72 9.14
CA GLY A 38 27.88 -13.05 8.76
C GLY A 38 27.84 -13.36 7.27
N ALA A 39 27.32 -12.46 6.43
CA ALA A 39 27.47 -12.59 4.98
C ALA A 39 28.74 -11.85 4.53
N ALA A 40 29.61 -12.54 3.82
CA ALA A 40 30.82 -12.01 3.24
C ALA A 40 30.57 -10.63 2.61
N GLU A 41 31.42 -9.69 2.96
CA GLU A 41 31.55 -8.38 2.33
C GLU A 41 31.84 -8.58 0.84
N GLN A 42 30.78 -8.72 0.05
CA GLN A 42 30.89 -8.56 -1.39
C GLN A 42 31.13 -7.07 -1.60
N THR A 43 32.36 -6.72 -1.92
CA THR A 43 32.71 -5.43 -2.50
C THR A 43 31.89 -5.27 -3.78
N ILE A 44 30.73 -4.61 -3.66
CA ILE A 44 29.95 -4.16 -4.80
C ILE A 44 30.79 -3.04 -5.42
N SER A 45 31.46 -3.39 -6.52
CA SER A 45 32.14 -2.42 -7.36
C SER A 45 31.11 -1.40 -7.83
N SER A 46 31.34 -0.12 -7.52
CA SER A 46 30.57 1.05 -7.96
C SER A 46 29.06 0.79 -7.99
N GLU A 47 28.37 1.18 -6.95
CA GLU A 47 26.93 1.24 -6.98
C GLU A 47 26.52 1.97 -8.27
N PRO A 48 25.70 1.36 -9.14
CA PRO A 48 25.09 2.11 -10.21
C PRO A 48 24.44 3.30 -9.53
N ASN A 49 24.63 4.50 -10.05
CA ASN A 49 24.08 5.70 -9.47
C ASN A 49 22.55 5.54 -9.52
N TYR A 50 22.02 5.00 -8.45
CA TYR A 50 20.61 4.62 -8.29
C TYR A 50 19.67 5.78 -8.62
N PHE A 51 20.07 7.01 -8.29
CA PHE A 51 19.32 8.21 -8.63
C PHE A 51 19.33 8.50 -10.14
N GLU A 52 20.40 8.25 -10.84
CA GLU A 52 20.43 8.42 -12.30
C GLU A 52 19.63 7.36 -13.02
N GLU A 53 19.62 6.13 -12.51
CA GLU A 53 18.75 5.08 -13.02
C GLU A 53 17.26 5.40 -12.76
N LEU A 54 16.92 5.91 -11.59
CA LEU A 54 15.57 6.39 -11.29
C LEU A 54 15.18 7.54 -12.22
N LYS A 55 16.02 8.55 -12.40
CA LYS A 55 15.78 9.65 -13.35
C LYS A 55 15.55 9.12 -14.76
N TYR A 56 16.37 8.16 -15.20
CA TYR A 56 16.17 7.53 -16.50
C TYR A 56 14.83 6.83 -16.59
N ARG A 57 14.47 6.01 -15.61
CA ARG A 57 13.17 5.32 -15.56
C ARG A 57 12.02 6.31 -15.52
N HIS A 58 12.10 7.36 -14.70
CA HIS A 58 11.12 8.44 -14.69
C HIS A 58 11.02 9.18 -16.03
N SER A 59 12.09 9.27 -16.80
CA SER A 59 12.05 9.87 -18.13
C SER A 59 11.25 9.06 -19.15
N LEU A 60 11.01 7.79 -18.87
CA LEU A 60 10.18 6.89 -19.69
C LEU A 60 8.68 7.04 -19.38
N VAL A 61 8.34 7.62 -18.24
CA VAL A 61 6.95 7.95 -17.90
C VAL A 61 6.53 9.17 -18.70
N PRO A 62 5.32 9.22 -19.27
CA PRO A 62 4.81 10.39 -19.98
C PRO A 62 4.94 11.66 -19.11
N LYS A 63 5.55 12.70 -19.67
CA LYS A 63 5.91 13.92 -18.92
C LYS A 63 4.73 14.79 -18.51
N ASP A 64 3.59 14.56 -19.12
CA ASP A 64 2.42 15.44 -18.99
C ASP A 64 1.36 14.86 -18.03
N ASP A 65 1.48 13.60 -17.65
CA ASP A 65 0.52 12.93 -16.78
C ASP A 65 1.19 12.30 -15.56
N ILE A 66 0.46 12.30 -14.47
CA ILE A 66 0.76 11.41 -13.36
C ILE A 66 0.57 9.98 -13.88
N TRP A 67 1.60 9.15 -13.78
CA TRP A 67 1.64 7.84 -14.44
C TRP A 67 0.45 6.91 -14.13
N TRP A 68 -0.23 7.09 -13.00
CA TRP A 68 -1.44 6.33 -12.64
C TRP A 68 -2.72 6.84 -13.32
N THR A 69 -2.69 7.99 -13.99
CA THR A 69 -3.83 8.46 -14.78
C THR A 69 -3.85 7.89 -16.19
N ILE A 70 -2.77 7.24 -16.59
CA ILE A 70 -2.68 6.52 -17.87
C ILE A 70 -3.66 5.36 -17.85
N THR A 71 -4.30 5.09 -18.98
CA THR A 71 -5.31 4.03 -19.13
C THR A 71 -4.85 2.94 -20.09
N GLY A 72 -5.65 1.87 -20.19
CA GLY A 72 -5.41 0.80 -21.15
C GLY A 72 -4.21 -0.09 -20.80
N ASP A 73 -3.56 -0.60 -21.84
CA ASP A 73 -2.47 -1.59 -21.69
C ASP A 73 -1.23 -1.05 -20.99
N GLN A 74 -0.94 0.24 -21.17
CA GLN A 74 0.17 0.88 -20.48
C GLN A 74 -0.06 0.90 -18.97
N MET A 75 -1.26 1.25 -18.50
CA MET A 75 -1.62 1.18 -17.09
C MET A 75 -1.52 -0.26 -16.58
N ALA A 76 -2.06 -1.21 -17.33
CA ALA A 76 -1.99 -2.63 -16.97
C ALA A 76 -0.54 -3.11 -16.78
N TRP A 77 0.36 -2.70 -17.68
CA TRP A 77 1.77 -3.02 -17.57
C TRP A 77 2.42 -2.33 -16.35
N MET A 78 2.23 -1.02 -16.21
CA MET A 78 2.83 -0.23 -15.14
C MET A 78 2.40 -0.73 -13.75
N HIS A 79 1.11 -0.99 -13.56
CA HIS A 79 0.58 -1.46 -12.28
C HIS A 79 1.13 -2.82 -11.85
N LYS A 80 1.51 -3.68 -12.80
CA LYS A 80 2.15 -4.97 -12.51
C LYS A 80 3.67 -4.86 -12.32
N ASN A 81 4.28 -3.79 -12.80
CA ASN A 81 5.73 -3.64 -12.88
C ASN A 81 6.28 -2.45 -12.09
N VAL A 82 5.57 -1.97 -11.07
CA VAL A 82 5.99 -0.86 -10.22
C VAL A 82 7.40 -1.06 -9.65
N HIS A 83 7.78 -2.29 -9.36
CA HIS A 83 9.13 -2.65 -8.90
C HIS A 83 10.24 -2.37 -9.92
N GLN A 84 9.91 -2.14 -11.18
CA GLN A 84 10.86 -1.72 -12.21
C GLN A 84 10.95 -0.20 -12.34
N LEU A 85 9.97 0.53 -11.81
CA LEU A 85 9.88 1.99 -11.89
C LEU A 85 10.37 2.65 -10.60
N PHE A 86 10.11 2.03 -9.46
CA PHE A 86 10.41 2.57 -8.13
C PHE A 86 11.20 1.56 -7.28
N PRO A 87 11.96 2.05 -6.29
CA PRO A 87 12.57 1.20 -5.28
C PRO A 87 11.51 0.42 -4.51
N THR A 88 11.66 -0.88 -4.48
CA THR A 88 10.74 -1.76 -3.74
C THR A 88 11.50 -2.82 -2.97
N VAL A 89 10.91 -3.30 -1.89
CA VAL A 89 11.38 -4.46 -1.15
C VAL A 89 10.28 -5.51 -1.05
N ASN A 90 10.68 -6.78 -1.05
CA ASN A 90 9.72 -7.85 -0.82
C ASN A 90 9.51 -8.04 0.68
N VAL A 91 8.25 -7.96 1.11
CA VAL A 91 7.84 -8.40 2.44
C VAL A 91 7.35 -9.83 2.33
N TYR A 92 8.16 -10.77 2.83
CA TYR A 92 7.83 -12.18 2.75
C TYR A 92 6.84 -12.57 3.85
N ARG A 93 5.92 -13.43 3.49
CA ARG A 93 4.98 -14.01 4.44
C ARG A 93 5.73 -14.91 5.45
N ALA A 94 5.49 -14.72 6.74
CA ALA A 94 6.11 -15.47 7.80
C ALA A 94 5.26 -16.63 8.36
N GLY A 95 3.98 -16.73 7.96
CA GLY A 95 3.04 -17.72 8.48
C GLY A 95 2.56 -18.75 7.45
N PRO A 96 1.83 -19.77 7.89
CA PRO A 96 1.22 -20.75 6.99
C PRO A 96 0.18 -20.11 6.07
N VAL A 97 -0.01 -20.68 4.89
CA VAL A 97 -1.12 -20.31 4.00
C VAL A 97 -2.40 -20.93 4.55
N LYS A 98 -3.43 -20.10 4.73
CA LYS A 98 -4.78 -20.59 4.90
C LYS A 98 -5.38 -20.84 3.51
N ASN A 99 -5.60 -22.10 3.19
CA ASN A 99 -6.30 -22.42 1.94
C ASN A 99 -7.77 -22.00 2.06
N LEU A 100 -8.27 -21.35 1.04
CA LEU A 100 -9.69 -21.04 0.89
C LEU A 100 -10.34 -22.16 0.08
N ASN A 101 -11.60 -22.45 0.37
CA ASN A 101 -12.38 -23.34 -0.48
C ASN A 101 -12.58 -22.70 -1.85
N PHE A 102 -12.60 -23.52 -2.89
CA PHE A 102 -12.83 -23.10 -4.26
C PHE A 102 -14.04 -23.84 -4.81
N ALA A 103 -15.12 -23.11 -5.07
CA ALA A 103 -16.37 -23.60 -5.61
C ALA A 103 -16.96 -22.54 -6.55
N PRO A 104 -16.46 -22.47 -7.80
CA PRO A 104 -16.91 -21.48 -8.78
C PRO A 104 -18.42 -21.60 -9.03
N ASN A 105 -19.10 -20.45 -9.04
CA ASN A 105 -20.51 -20.37 -9.41
C ASN A 105 -20.63 -19.93 -10.87
N PRO A 106 -21.11 -20.81 -11.77
CA PRO A 106 -21.23 -20.47 -13.19
C PRO A 106 -22.21 -19.32 -13.46
N ASP A 107 -23.20 -19.08 -12.60
CA ASP A 107 -24.13 -17.97 -12.76
C ASP A 107 -23.44 -16.61 -12.71
N ILE A 108 -22.33 -16.50 -11.97
CA ILE A 108 -21.54 -15.27 -11.93
C ILE A 108 -20.89 -14.99 -13.27
N HIS A 109 -20.37 -16.00 -13.95
CA HIS A 109 -19.78 -15.85 -15.28
C HIS A 109 -20.79 -15.33 -16.32
N GLN A 110 -22.04 -15.77 -16.19
CA GLN A 110 -23.12 -15.47 -17.13
C GLN A 110 -23.97 -14.27 -16.70
N PHE A 111 -23.67 -13.67 -15.55
CA PHE A 111 -24.38 -12.48 -15.11
C PHE A 111 -24.34 -11.40 -16.19
N VAL A 112 -25.48 -10.86 -16.56
CA VAL A 112 -25.61 -9.89 -17.65
C VAL A 112 -25.18 -8.52 -17.16
N ILE A 113 -24.27 -7.89 -17.89
CA ILE A 113 -23.86 -6.50 -17.75
C ILE A 113 -24.45 -5.73 -18.92
N GLU A 114 -25.26 -4.73 -18.64
CA GLU A 114 -25.79 -3.78 -19.63
C GLU A 114 -24.70 -2.75 -19.95
N THR A 115 -24.37 -2.58 -21.22
CA THR A 115 -23.40 -1.59 -21.70
C THR A 115 -23.99 -0.76 -22.84
N GLU A 116 -23.34 0.34 -23.18
CA GLU A 116 -23.77 1.18 -24.32
C GLU A 116 -23.70 0.42 -25.66
N ASP A 117 -22.82 -0.58 -25.76
CA ASP A 117 -22.64 -1.40 -26.95
C ASP A 117 -23.55 -2.66 -26.97
N GLY A 118 -24.39 -2.82 -25.95
CA GLY A 118 -25.27 -3.96 -25.76
C GLY A 118 -24.90 -4.83 -24.56
N ASP A 119 -25.75 -5.82 -24.31
CA ASP A 119 -25.60 -6.72 -23.17
C ASP A 119 -24.47 -7.74 -23.41
N MET A 120 -23.71 -7.98 -22.36
CA MET A 120 -22.67 -9.03 -22.39
C MET A 120 -22.59 -9.77 -21.05
N SER A 121 -21.96 -10.95 -21.05
CA SER A 121 -21.71 -11.66 -19.80
C SER A 121 -20.65 -10.94 -18.96
N PHE A 122 -20.72 -11.11 -17.63
CA PHE A 122 -19.71 -10.56 -16.73
C PHE A 122 -18.29 -11.00 -17.08
N ALA A 123 -18.12 -12.26 -17.46
CA ALA A 123 -16.82 -12.77 -17.90
C ALA A 123 -16.32 -12.02 -19.15
N SER A 124 -17.18 -11.86 -20.17
CA SER A 124 -16.86 -11.11 -21.39
C SER A 124 -16.59 -9.64 -21.12
N PHE A 125 -17.33 -9.03 -20.18
CA PHE A 125 -17.10 -7.64 -19.75
C PHE A 125 -15.69 -7.46 -19.17
N LEU A 126 -15.24 -8.37 -18.29
CA LEU A 126 -13.90 -8.29 -17.70
C LEU A 126 -12.79 -8.43 -18.75
N GLU A 127 -13.02 -9.15 -19.83
CA GLU A 127 -12.07 -9.35 -20.92
C GLU A 127 -12.11 -8.24 -21.99
N SER A 128 -13.20 -7.45 -22.01
CA SER A 128 -13.40 -6.40 -23.00
C SER A 128 -12.54 -5.15 -22.74
N ASP A 129 -12.44 -4.28 -23.75
CA ASP A 129 -11.78 -2.98 -23.64
C ASP A 129 -12.59 -1.94 -22.83
N LEU A 130 -13.80 -2.28 -22.41
CA LEU A 130 -14.63 -1.44 -21.53
C LEU A 130 -14.11 -1.39 -20.09
N THR A 131 -13.18 -2.28 -19.73
CA THR A 131 -12.55 -2.35 -18.42
C THR A 131 -11.05 -2.58 -18.53
N THR A 132 -10.30 -2.07 -17.55
CA THR A 132 -8.86 -2.32 -17.38
C THR A 132 -8.59 -3.31 -16.25
N THR A 133 -9.57 -4.14 -15.88
CA THR A 133 -9.44 -5.12 -14.79
C THR A 133 -8.25 -6.04 -15.02
N LEU A 134 -7.31 -6.06 -14.10
CA LEU A 134 -6.15 -6.96 -14.11
C LEU A 134 -6.57 -8.35 -13.63
N GLY A 135 -7.21 -8.41 -12.48
CA GLY A 135 -7.72 -9.64 -11.88
C GLY A 135 -8.95 -9.37 -11.03
N MET A 136 -9.81 -10.35 -10.92
CA MET A 136 -11.04 -10.32 -10.12
C MET A 136 -11.17 -11.60 -9.31
N LEU A 137 -11.45 -11.44 -8.02
CA LEU A 137 -11.76 -12.55 -7.13
C LEU A 137 -13.01 -12.19 -6.32
N ILE A 138 -13.98 -13.10 -6.27
CA ILE A 138 -15.17 -12.97 -5.41
C ILE A 138 -15.14 -14.06 -4.35
N LEU A 139 -15.13 -13.61 -3.10
CA LEU A 139 -15.19 -14.50 -1.94
C LEU A 139 -16.57 -14.40 -1.29
N HIS A 140 -17.27 -15.52 -1.18
CA HIS A 140 -18.55 -15.59 -0.48
C HIS A 140 -18.48 -16.62 0.64
N LYS A 141 -18.74 -16.18 1.88
CA LYS A 141 -18.71 -17.03 3.09
C LYS A 141 -17.43 -17.87 3.21
N GLY A 142 -16.27 -17.26 2.89
CA GLY A 142 -14.98 -17.93 2.97
C GLY A 142 -14.66 -18.88 1.81
N THR A 143 -15.48 -18.92 0.77
CA THR A 143 -15.30 -19.74 -0.43
C THR A 143 -15.10 -18.84 -1.65
N ILE A 144 -14.09 -19.13 -2.47
CA ILE A 144 -13.88 -18.45 -3.75
C ILE A 144 -14.95 -18.97 -4.71
N VAL A 145 -15.83 -18.08 -5.14
CA VAL A 145 -16.96 -18.39 -6.05
C VAL A 145 -16.71 -17.89 -7.47
N PHE A 146 -15.75 -17.00 -7.65
CA PHE A 146 -15.30 -16.52 -8.96
C PHE A 146 -13.85 -16.07 -8.86
N GLU A 147 -13.07 -16.38 -9.89
CA GLU A 147 -11.68 -15.94 -10.02
C GLU A 147 -11.34 -15.86 -11.52
N SER A 148 -10.80 -14.70 -11.94
CA SER A 148 -10.41 -14.44 -13.33
C SER A 148 -9.24 -13.45 -13.37
N TYR A 149 -8.35 -13.63 -14.34
CA TYR A 149 -7.16 -12.79 -14.52
C TYR A 149 -7.05 -12.35 -15.99
N PRO A 150 -7.92 -11.45 -16.47
CA PRO A 150 -7.97 -11.07 -17.89
C PRO A 150 -6.68 -10.41 -18.40
N ARG A 151 -5.96 -9.65 -17.52
CA ARG A 151 -4.76 -8.89 -17.92
C ARG A 151 -3.56 -9.11 -17.02
N MET A 152 -3.57 -10.18 -16.20
CA MET A 152 -2.43 -10.56 -15.37
C MET A 152 -2.38 -12.06 -15.15
N ASN A 153 -1.26 -12.57 -14.67
CA ASN A 153 -1.18 -13.92 -14.13
C ASN A 153 -1.48 -13.92 -12.62
N ALA A 154 -2.00 -15.03 -12.11
CA ALA A 154 -2.36 -15.16 -10.69
C ALA A 154 -1.20 -14.91 -9.72
N PHE A 155 0.05 -15.06 -10.15
CA PHE A 155 1.25 -14.85 -9.34
C PHE A 155 1.81 -13.42 -9.42
N GLU A 156 1.32 -12.59 -10.34
CA GLU A 156 1.77 -11.20 -10.46
C GLU A 156 1.26 -10.37 -9.28
N LYS A 157 1.98 -9.32 -8.95
CA LYS A 157 1.73 -8.46 -7.79
C LYS A 157 1.39 -7.05 -8.25
N PRO A 158 0.14 -6.78 -8.59
CA PRO A 158 -0.25 -5.43 -8.99
C PRO A 158 -0.19 -4.48 -7.79
N ILE A 159 0.03 -3.20 -8.07
CA ILE A 159 -0.07 -2.16 -7.04
C ILE A 159 -1.52 -2.05 -6.55
N TYR A 160 -1.68 -1.90 -5.25
CA TYR A 160 -3.00 -1.75 -4.62
C TYR A 160 -3.36 -0.30 -4.28
N TRP A 161 -2.46 0.65 -4.57
CA TRP A 161 -2.66 2.07 -4.27
C TRP A 161 -3.18 2.27 -2.84
N SER A 162 -4.15 3.15 -2.67
CA SER A 162 -4.72 3.49 -1.36
C SER A 162 -5.40 2.33 -0.63
N VAL A 163 -5.72 1.22 -1.29
CA VAL A 163 -6.16 0.00 -0.59
C VAL A 163 -5.11 -0.50 0.39
N ALA A 164 -3.82 -0.23 0.13
CA ALA A 164 -2.73 -0.53 1.06
C ALA A 164 -2.88 0.16 2.43
N LYS A 165 -3.63 1.27 2.54
CA LYS A 165 -3.91 1.96 3.81
C LYS A 165 -4.64 1.08 4.83
N VAL A 166 -5.31 0.04 4.39
CA VAL A 166 -5.94 -0.96 5.27
C VAL A 166 -4.92 -1.62 6.21
N MET A 167 -3.68 -1.82 5.74
CA MET A 167 -2.63 -2.47 6.55
C MET A 167 -2.21 -1.63 7.77
N PRO A 168 -1.78 -0.37 7.63
CA PRO A 168 -1.47 0.46 8.81
C PRO A 168 -2.72 0.70 9.68
N ALA A 169 -3.90 0.86 9.12
CA ALA A 169 -5.13 0.99 9.89
C ALA A 169 -5.39 -0.24 10.78
N LEU A 170 -5.21 -1.44 10.23
CA LEU A 170 -5.31 -2.69 11.00
C LEU A 170 -4.30 -2.75 12.14
N LEU A 171 -3.05 -2.33 11.90
CA LEU A 171 -2.02 -2.28 12.95
C LEU A 171 -2.40 -1.33 14.07
N ILE A 172 -2.91 -0.14 13.74
CA ILE A 172 -3.40 0.82 14.76
C ILE A 172 -4.55 0.22 15.56
N ARG A 173 -5.50 -0.45 14.92
CA ARG A 173 -6.61 -1.14 15.61
C ARG A 173 -6.11 -2.23 16.57
N LEU A 174 -5.10 -3.00 16.19
CA LEU A 174 -4.47 -3.99 17.07
C LEU A 174 -3.77 -3.34 18.27
N LEU A 175 -3.14 -2.18 18.08
CA LEU A 175 -2.52 -1.43 19.18
C LEU A 175 -3.59 -0.84 20.10
N GLU A 176 -4.70 -0.36 19.57
CA GLU A 176 -5.84 0.13 20.35
C GLU A 176 -6.45 -0.99 21.21
N GLU A 177 -6.69 -2.17 20.63
CA GLU A 177 -7.20 -3.34 21.34
C GLU A 177 -6.28 -3.75 22.50
N ARG A 178 -4.97 -3.56 22.35
CA ARG A 178 -3.97 -3.81 23.40
C ARG A 178 -3.84 -2.67 24.40
N GLY A 179 -4.60 -1.59 24.27
CA GLY A 179 -4.53 -0.41 25.13
C GLY A 179 -3.25 0.43 24.96
N LEU A 180 -2.50 0.24 23.87
CA LEU A 180 -1.27 0.96 23.58
C LEU A 180 -1.52 2.27 22.82
N VAL A 181 -2.61 2.34 22.08
CA VAL A 181 -3.05 3.55 21.36
C VAL A 181 -4.49 3.86 21.79
N ASP A 182 -4.75 5.11 22.10
CA ASP A 182 -6.08 5.68 22.26
C ASP A 182 -6.32 6.56 21.02
N VAL A 183 -7.21 6.13 20.14
CA VAL A 183 -7.48 6.81 18.87
C VAL A 183 -8.16 8.18 19.06
N GLU A 184 -8.69 8.47 20.25
CA GLU A 184 -9.25 9.79 20.59
C GLU A 184 -8.19 10.81 20.96
N LYS A 185 -6.95 10.38 21.16
CA LYS A 185 -5.83 11.29 21.37
C LYS A 185 -5.35 11.88 20.04
N LYS A 186 -4.72 13.03 20.16
CA LYS A 186 -4.09 13.74 19.05
C LYS A 186 -2.86 12.97 18.55
N ILE A 187 -2.59 13.04 17.25
CA ILE A 187 -1.43 12.35 16.65
C ILE A 187 -0.10 12.87 17.22
N ASP A 188 -0.01 14.17 17.51
CA ASP A 188 1.17 14.81 18.09
C ASP A 188 1.45 14.39 19.54
N PHE A 189 0.48 13.75 20.23
CA PHE A 189 0.73 13.05 21.49
C PHE A 189 1.64 11.82 21.29
N TYR A 190 1.51 11.12 20.19
CA TYR A 190 2.28 9.93 19.85
C TYR A 190 3.53 10.25 19.04
N LEU A 191 3.45 11.24 18.18
CA LEU A 191 4.49 11.72 17.28
C LEU A 191 4.73 13.21 17.51
N PRO A 192 5.51 13.58 18.56
CA PRO A 192 5.73 14.99 18.95
C PRO A 192 6.32 15.85 17.83
N GLU A 193 7.00 15.26 16.87
CA GLU A 193 7.54 15.93 15.68
C GLU A 193 6.45 16.54 14.81
N LEU A 194 5.21 16.07 14.89
CA LEU A 194 4.07 16.60 14.15
C LEU A 194 3.43 17.84 14.83
N ALA A 195 3.87 18.20 16.03
CA ALA A 195 3.28 19.32 16.78
C ALA A 195 3.44 20.70 16.09
N THR A 196 4.34 20.81 15.11
CA THR A 196 4.58 22.02 14.31
C THR A 196 4.12 21.89 12.85
N SER A 197 3.42 20.81 12.52
CA SER A 197 2.87 20.56 11.19
C SER A 197 1.35 20.79 11.16
N ASP A 198 0.76 20.72 9.96
CA ASP A 198 -0.70 20.79 9.78
C ASP A 198 -1.44 19.60 10.42
N PHE A 199 -0.73 18.54 10.80
CA PHE A 199 -1.28 17.44 11.57
C PHE A 199 -1.43 17.74 13.07
N ALA A 200 -0.89 18.87 13.58
CA ALA A 200 -0.97 19.22 14.98
C ALA A 200 -2.43 19.28 15.46
N GLY A 201 -2.71 18.57 16.53
CA GLY A 201 -4.04 18.56 17.14
C GLY A 201 -5.07 17.64 16.48
N ILE A 202 -4.75 16.99 15.36
CA ILE A 202 -5.64 16.04 14.68
C ILE A 202 -5.68 14.73 15.48
N LYS A 203 -6.87 14.20 15.74
CA LYS A 203 -7.02 12.91 16.41
C LYS A 203 -6.59 11.75 15.50
N VAL A 204 -6.04 10.69 16.07
CA VAL A 204 -5.72 9.46 15.35
C VAL A 204 -6.96 8.90 14.64
N ARG A 205 -8.13 8.97 15.28
CA ARG A 205 -9.41 8.56 14.66
C ARG A 205 -9.69 9.31 13.37
N ASN A 206 -9.49 10.62 13.32
CA ASN A 206 -9.74 11.41 12.12
C ASN A 206 -8.83 11.00 10.95
N ILE A 207 -7.60 10.59 11.26
CA ILE A 207 -6.66 10.06 10.25
C ILE A 207 -7.15 8.70 9.75
N LEU A 208 -7.58 7.81 10.64
CA LEU A 208 -8.14 6.50 10.27
C LEU A 208 -9.41 6.64 9.42
N ASP A 209 -10.25 7.62 9.73
CA ASP A 209 -11.51 7.88 9.03
C ASP A 209 -11.32 8.72 7.76
N MET A 210 -10.07 9.05 7.37
CA MET A 210 -9.76 9.91 6.22
C MET A 210 -10.44 11.29 6.28
N SER A 211 -10.58 11.86 7.50
CA SER A 211 -11.30 13.10 7.80
C SER A 211 -10.43 14.08 8.58
N THR A 212 -9.21 14.28 8.11
CA THR A 212 -8.20 15.12 8.79
C THR A 212 -8.54 16.59 8.77
N GLY A 213 -9.25 17.06 7.74
CA GLY A 213 -9.53 18.49 7.53
C GLY A 213 -8.32 19.28 7.03
N LEU A 214 -7.28 18.61 6.53
CA LEU A 214 -6.15 19.27 5.88
C LEU A 214 -6.61 20.01 4.63
N ASP A 215 -6.06 21.18 4.40
CA ASP A 215 -6.31 21.98 3.18
C ASP A 215 -5.43 21.46 2.02
N CYS A 216 -5.72 20.23 1.61
CA CYS A 216 -5.03 19.56 0.53
C CYS A 216 -6.00 18.60 -0.16
N GLN A 217 -6.57 19.07 -1.27
CA GLN A 217 -7.53 18.29 -2.05
C GLN A 217 -6.81 17.39 -3.06
N ASP A 218 -7.42 16.26 -3.37
CA ASP A 218 -6.97 15.30 -4.39
C ASP A 218 -7.25 15.87 -5.79
N GLU A 219 -6.50 16.89 -6.20
CA GLU A 219 -6.57 17.49 -7.53
C GLU A 219 -5.40 16.99 -8.38
N TYR A 220 -5.71 16.16 -9.37
CA TYR A 220 -4.71 15.45 -10.17
C TYR A 220 -4.29 16.21 -11.45
N GLN A 221 -5.04 17.22 -11.87
CA GLN A 221 -4.80 17.91 -13.14
C GLN A 221 -4.09 19.25 -12.98
N ASP A 222 -4.21 19.85 -11.80
CA ASP A 222 -3.51 21.09 -11.49
C ASP A 222 -2.16 20.83 -10.85
N ARG A 223 -1.07 21.12 -11.58
CA ARG A 223 0.31 20.96 -11.10
C ARG A 223 0.65 21.84 -9.90
N GLN A 224 -0.13 22.87 -9.62
CA GLN A 224 0.03 23.73 -8.45
C GLN A 224 -0.76 23.22 -7.25
N SER A 225 -1.59 22.21 -7.44
CA SER A 225 -2.34 21.62 -6.33
C SER A 225 -1.42 21.02 -5.25
N CYS A 226 -1.88 21.04 -4.01
CA CYS A 226 -1.19 20.40 -2.90
C CYS A 226 -0.89 18.92 -3.20
N TYR A 227 -1.88 18.20 -3.74
CA TYR A 227 -1.71 16.78 -4.05
C TYR A 227 -0.65 16.54 -5.12
N TYR A 228 -0.63 17.35 -6.18
CA TYR A 228 0.36 17.21 -7.23
C TYR A 228 1.77 17.52 -6.72
N GLN A 229 1.92 18.55 -5.88
CA GLN A 229 3.20 18.89 -5.22
C GLN A 229 3.66 17.73 -4.32
N TYR A 230 2.75 17.14 -3.56
CA TYR A 230 3.03 15.94 -2.77
C TYR A 230 3.52 14.77 -3.66
N SER A 231 2.84 14.50 -4.77
CA SER A 231 3.23 13.43 -5.71
C SER A 231 4.61 13.63 -6.32
N MET A 232 4.94 14.88 -6.66
CA MET A 232 6.31 15.21 -7.10
C MET A 232 7.33 14.98 -5.98
N ALA A 233 6.98 15.37 -4.75
CA ALA A 233 7.87 15.24 -3.61
C ALA A 233 8.20 13.78 -3.28
N ILE A 234 7.24 12.87 -3.33
CA ILE A 234 7.48 11.43 -3.07
C ILE A 234 7.99 10.67 -4.30
N GLY A 235 8.09 11.33 -5.45
CA GLY A 235 8.67 10.77 -6.67
C GLY A 235 7.73 9.93 -7.51
N ASP A 236 6.43 9.92 -7.26
CA ASP A 236 5.44 9.20 -8.06
C ASP A 236 4.72 10.08 -9.10
N GLY A 237 4.94 11.40 -9.06
CA GLY A 237 4.53 12.35 -10.09
C GLY A 237 5.71 12.82 -10.95
N TYR A 238 5.40 13.44 -12.11
CA TYR A 238 6.41 14.08 -12.93
C TYR A 238 7.07 15.22 -12.14
N ARG A 239 8.39 15.15 -12.03
CA ARG A 239 9.17 16.14 -11.32
C ARG A 239 9.66 17.21 -12.29
N GLU A 240 9.34 18.48 -12.02
CA GLU A 240 9.90 19.60 -12.77
C GLU A 240 11.44 19.63 -12.62
N PRO A 241 12.18 20.06 -13.65
CA PRO A 241 13.64 20.04 -13.63
C PRO A 241 14.29 20.81 -12.47
N ASN A 242 13.57 21.80 -11.92
CA ASN A 242 14.05 22.66 -10.83
C ASN A 242 13.34 22.39 -9.50
N ALA A 243 12.58 21.28 -9.38
CA ALA A 243 11.95 20.92 -8.12
C ALA A 243 13.03 20.65 -7.07
N PRO A 244 12.83 21.08 -5.80
CA PRO A 244 13.79 20.82 -4.75
C PRO A 244 14.00 19.32 -4.55
N ASP A 245 15.22 18.94 -4.18
CA ASP A 245 15.49 17.56 -3.75
C ASP A 245 14.85 17.31 -2.38
N ASN A 246 14.25 16.13 -2.21
CA ASN A 246 13.66 15.70 -0.94
C ASN A 246 14.73 15.17 0.01
#